data_727fe2b96ca98175352ecbe1762d662b
#
_entry.id   727fe2b96ca98175352ecbe1762d662b
#
_cell.length_a   1.000
_cell.length_b   1.000
_cell.length_c   1.000
_cell.angle_alpha   90.00
_cell.angle_beta   90.00
_cell.angle_gamma   90.00
#
_symmetry.space_group_name_H-M   'P 1'
#
loop_
_entity.id
_entity.type
_entity.pdbx_description
1 polymer ?
#
loop_
_entity_poly.entity_id
_entity_poly.type
_entity_poly.pdbx_seq_one_letter_code
_entity_poly.pdbx_strand_id
1 'polypeptide(L)'
;MDQQDQIRQDQAHLEAVVAEALEIAKGLGAGLAEVSISKQTGLSVNTRGCELESIEFNKDGALGIAVYRNGCKGSSSTTDLGKHAIRAAVEAAMEIARHTSPDEYAGLADAELLAWDAPDLQLCHSIELDPQRGIELAIECERLALGRDARIKHSDGASFSSHLGVKVYGNSHGFVKGYAASRNSLSCVLIGEQDGDMQRDYGYSSSRALSGLWTPQRIADEAVERTVSRLGARKISTRHAPVLFHPDTAAGLWGHLVMAISGGNLYRKSSFLLDKLGKQILPEWLSIQEFPHLLGGLASTPF
;
A
#
# COMPACT_ATOMS: atom_id res chain seq x y z
N MET A 1 -27.93 4.38 -6.38
CA MET A 1 -27.35 3.42 -5.44
C MET A 1 -26.25 4.16 -4.69
N ASP A 2 -26.29 4.16 -3.39
CA ASP A 2 -25.26 4.82 -2.59
C ASP A 2 -23.91 4.10 -2.76
N GLN A 3 -22.81 4.84 -2.65
CA GLN A 3 -21.44 4.28 -2.76
C GLN A 3 -21.20 3.15 -1.74
N GLN A 4 -21.76 3.28 -0.54
CA GLN A 4 -21.68 2.26 0.51
C GLN A 4 -22.41 0.95 0.11
N ASP A 5 -23.56 1.04 -0.53
CA ASP A 5 -24.29 -0.14 -1.00
C ASP A 5 -23.52 -0.86 -2.11
N GLN A 6 -22.88 -0.10 -3.01
CA GLN A 6 -22.04 -0.68 -4.05
C GLN A 6 -20.83 -1.42 -3.46
N ILE A 7 -20.18 -0.85 -2.44
CA ILE A 7 -19.06 -1.47 -1.75
C ILE A 7 -19.46 -2.80 -1.12
N ARG A 8 -20.61 -2.84 -0.43
CA ARG A 8 -21.13 -4.08 0.17
C ARG A 8 -21.44 -5.15 -0.87
N GLN A 9 -22.03 -4.76 -1.99
CA GLN A 9 -22.32 -5.68 -3.09
C GLN A 9 -21.02 -6.20 -3.73
N ASP A 10 -20.04 -5.34 -3.97
CA ASP A 10 -18.76 -5.74 -4.50
C ASP A 10 -18.05 -6.71 -3.55
N GLN A 11 -18.04 -6.43 -2.24
CA GLN A 11 -17.44 -7.32 -1.25
C GLN A 11 -18.12 -8.70 -1.24
N ALA A 12 -19.45 -8.74 -1.15
CA ALA A 12 -20.20 -10.00 -1.16
C ALA A 12 -19.98 -10.80 -2.45
N HIS A 13 -19.90 -10.12 -3.59
CA HIS A 13 -19.59 -10.75 -4.87
C HIS A 13 -18.18 -11.37 -4.85
N LEU A 14 -17.16 -10.63 -4.39
CA LEU A 14 -15.79 -11.11 -4.31
C LEU A 14 -15.64 -12.27 -3.30
N GLU A 15 -16.38 -12.24 -2.20
CA GLU A 15 -16.42 -13.36 -1.22
C GLU A 15 -16.97 -14.63 -1.88
N ALA A 16 -18.03 -14.52 -2.69
CA ALA A 16 -18.58 -15.64 -3.44
C ALA A 16 -17.58 -16.20 -4.48
N VAL A 17 -16.84 -15.32 -5.18
CA VAL A 17 -15.79 -15.72 -6.13
C VAL A 17 -14.65 -16.45 -5.42
N VAL A 18 -14.21 -15.99 -4.26
CA VAL A 18 -13.18 -16.66 -3.45
C VAL A 18 -13.66 -18.03 -2.99
N ALA A 19 -14.88 -18.14 -2.52
CA ALA A 19 -15.46 -19.42 -2.11
C ALA A 19 -15.55 -20.40 -3.30
N GLU A 20 -15.97 -19.95 -4.48
CA GLU A 20 -16.00 -20.79 -5.70
C GLU A 20 -14.59 -21.27 -6.09
N ALA A 21 -13.57 -20.40 -6.05
CA ALA A 21 -12.20 -20.76 -6.37
C ALA A 21 -11.65 -21.82 -5.41
N LEU A 22 -11.95 -21.72 -4.12
CA LEU A 22 -11.58 -22.71 -3.09
C LEU A 22 -12.27 -24.06 -3.32
N GLU A 23 -13.54 -24.08 -3.70
CA GLU A 23 -14.26 -25.32 -4.04
C GLU A 23 -13.70 -25.97 -5.31
N ILE A 24 -13.30 -25.18 -6.31
CA ILE A 24 -12.62 -25.72 -7.49
C ILE A 24 -11.27 -26.35 -7.10
N ALA A 25 -10.48 -25.68 -6.27
CA ALA A 25 -9.19 -26.21 -5.80
C ALA A 25 -9.36 -27.53 -5.04
N LYS A 26 -10.34 -27.60 -4.15
CA LYS A 26 -10.72 -28.82 -3.42
C LYS A 26 -11.14 -29.93 -4.37
N GLY A 27 -11.99 -29.63 -5.37
CA GLY A 27 -12.44 -30.60 -6.37
C GLY A 27 -11.30 -31.15 -7.25
N LEU A 28 -10.23 -30.39 -7.45
CA LEU A 28 -9.02 -30.79 -8.16
C LEU A 28 -7.97 -31.50 -7.28
N GLY A 29 -8.28 -31.71 -5.98
CA GLY A 29 -7.44 -32.44 -5.05
C GLY A 29 -6.29 -31.61 -4.44
N ALA A 30 -6.45 -30.30 -4.31
CA ALA A 30 -5.57 -29.52 -3.48
C ALA A 30 -5.68 -29.98 -2.01
N GLY A 31 -4.56 -30.18 -1.33
CA GLY A 31 -4.55 -30.50 0.10
C GLY A 31 -4.97 -29.29 0.93
N LEU A 32 -4.34 -28.15 0.66
CA LEU A 32 -4.69 -26.84 1.20
C LEU A 32 -4.70 -25.81 0.05
N ALA A 33 -5.48 -24.75 0.20
CA ALA A 33 -5.54 -23.65 -0.75
C ALA A 33 -5.83 -22.34 -0.06
N GLU A 34 -5.33 -21.26 -0.63
CA GLU A 34 -5.66 -19.88 -0.27
C GLU A 34 -5.91 -19.05 -1.52
N VAL A 35 -6.86 -18.14 -1.43
CA VAL A 35 -7.26 -17.24 -2.51
C VAL A 35 -7.31 -15.82 -1.97
N SER A 36 -6.71 -14.90 -2.68
CA SER A 36 -6.84 -13.47 -2.42
C SER A 36 -7.38 -12.78 -3.66
N ILE A 37 -8.31 -11.86 -3.48
CA ILE A 37 -8.84 -11.05 -4.58
C ILE A 37 -8.90 -9.60 -4.15
N SER A 38 -8.57 -8.70 -5.07
CA SER A 38 -8.72 -7.27 -4.87
C SER A 38 -9.43 -6.63 -6.05
N LYS A 39 -10.21 -5.61 -5.77
CA LYS A 39 -10.81 -4.70 -6.75
C LYS A 39 -10.52 -3.28 -6.29
N GLN A 40 -10.01 -2.44 -7.16
CA GLN A 40 -9.73 -1.04 -6.88
C GLN A 40 -10.41 -0.15 -7.90
N THR A 41 -10.94 0.96 -7.43
CA THR A 41 -11.49 2.03 -8.26
C THR A 41 -10.95 3.35 -7.75
N GLY A 42 -10.62 4.27 -8.64
CA GLY A 42 -10.10 5.55 -8.22
C GLY A 42 -9.91 6.55 -9.35
N LEU A 43 -9.54 7.75 -8.92
CA LEU A 43 -9.21 8.89 -9.75
C LEU A 43 -7.83 9.38 -9.35
N SER A 44 -7.00 9.72 -10.34
CA SER A 44 -5.76 10.48 -10.17
C SER A 44 -5.77 11.67 -11.11
N VAL A 45 -5.39 12.83 -10.60
CA VAL A 45 -5.25 14.08 -11.34
C VAL A 45 -3.86 14.61 -11.11
N ASN A 46 -3.16 14.97 -12.19
CA ASN A 46 -1.86 15.62 -12.14
C ASN A 46 -1.94 16.98 -12.84
N THR A 47 -1.31 17.98 -12.24
CA THR A 47 -1.18 19.32 -12.79
C THR A 47 0.29 19.68 -12.88
N ARG A 48 0.62 20.61 -13.79
CA ARG A 48 1.95 21.19 -13.92
C ARG A 48 1.86 22.63 -14.39
N GLY A 49 2.52 23.54 -13.69
CA GLY A 49 2.44 24.96 -14.01
C GLY A 49 1.05 25.54 -13.84
N CYS A 50 0.27 25.01 -12.88
CA CYS A 50 -1.14 25.34 -12.64
C CYS A 50 -2.09 25.01 -13.82
N GLU A 51 -1.67 24.10 -14.69
CA GLU A 51 -2.49 23.58 -15.78
C GLU A 51 -2.68 22.06 -15.63
N LEU A 52 -3.80 21.54 -16.12
CA LEU A 52 -4.06 20.11 -16.11
C LEU A 52 -3.08 19.38 -17.02
N GLU A 53 -2.36 18.38 -16.47
CA GLU A 53 -1.45 17.52 -17.23
C GLU A 53 -2.11 16.17 -17.56
N SER A 54 -2.75 15.51 -16.57
CA SER A 54 -3.43 14.23 -16.82
C SER A 54 -4.57 13.97 -15.84
N ILE A 55 -5.54 13.18 -16.30
CA ILE A 55 -6.61 12.58 -15.51
C ILE A 55 -6.63 11.10 -15.81
N GLU A 56 -6.62 10.28 -14.77
CA GLU A 56 -6.68 8.83 -14.88
C GLU A 56 -7.80 8.27 -14.00
N PHE A 57 -8.70 7.52 -14.60
CA PHE A 57 -9.66 6.68 -13.88
C PHE A 57 -9.18 5.24 -13.88
N ASN A 58 -8.93 4.72 -12.69
CA ASN A 58 -8.44 3.37 -12.50
C ASN A 58 -9.58 2.45 -12.08
N LYS A 59 -9.66 1.29 -12.73
CA LYS A 59 -10.52 0.20 -12.31
C LYS A 59 -9.77 -1.10 -12.53
N ASP A 60 -9.09 -1.54 -11.49
CA ASP A 60 -8.20 -2.70 -11.51
C ASP A 60 -8.71 -3.79 -10.58
N GLY A 61 -8.32 -5.02 -10.86
CA GLY A 61 -8.61 -6.14 -9.99
C GLY A 61 -7.85 -7.37 -10.42
N ALA A 62 -7.52 -8.23 -9.45
CA ALA A 62 -6.89 -9.50 -9.71
C ALA A 62 -7.26 -10.50 -8.61
N LEU A 63 -7.32 -11.77 -9.01
CA LEU A 63 -7.41 -12.93 -8.16
C LEU A 63 -6.07 -13.66 -8.19
N GLY A 64 -5.50 -13.91 -7.02
CA GLY A 64 -4.36 -14.79 -6.82
C GLY A 64 -4.80 -16.04 -6.07
N ILE A 65 -4.30 -17.21 -6.50
CA ILE A 65 -4.51 -18.46 -5.83
C ILE A 65 -3.18 -19.14 -5.54
N ALA A 66 -3.03 -19.70 -4.36
CA ALA A 66 -1.99 -20.64 -4.02
C ALA A 66 -2.59 -21.95 -3.54
N VAL A 67 -2.01 -23.07 -4.00
CA VAL A 67 -2.40 -24.41 -3.59
C VAL A 67 -1.20 -25.14 -3.01
N TYR A 68 -1.47 -26.01 -2.05
CA TYR A 68 -0.45 -26.81 -1.38
C TYR A 68 -0.82 -28.29 -1.49
N ARG A 69 0.15 -29.10 -1.91
CA ARG A 69 -0.02 -30.54 -2.03
C ARG A 69 1.28 -31.24 -1.64
N ASN A 70 1.26 -32.04 -0.58
CA ASN A 70 2.42 -32.78 -0.08
C ASN A 70 3.67 -31.88 0.15
N GLY A 71 3.48 -30.69 0.75
CA GLY A 71 4.55 -29.72 0.97
C GLY A 71 4.97 -28.92 -0.28
N CYS A 72 4.40 -29.21 -1.45
CA CYS A 72 4.69 -28.46 -2.69
C CYS A 72 3.69 -27.32 -2.85
N LYS A 73 4.19 -26.10 -3.11
CA LYS A 73 3.37 -24.92 -3.37
C LYS A 73 3.33 -24.60 -4.86
N GLY A 74 2.14 -24.35 -5.39
CA GLY A 74 1.95 -23.75 -6.71
C GLY A 74 1.06 -22.51 -6.59
N SER A 75 1.34 -21.48 -7.37
CA SER A 75 0.54 -20.24 -7.38
C SER A 75 0.32 -19.73 -8.80
N SER A 76 -0.83 -19.12 -9.00
CA SER A 76 -1.25 -18.52 -10.26
C SER A 76 -2.13 -17.30 -9.98
N SER A 77 -2.39 -16.47 -10.99
CA SER A 77 -3.27 -15.32 -10.89
C SER A 77 -4.04 -15.07 -12.19
N THR A 78 -5.16 -14.39 -12.06
CA THR A 78 -5.97 -13.93 -13.21
C THR A 78 -6.64 -12.60 -12.91
N THR A 79 -6.83 -11.79 -13.93
CA THR A 79 -7.66 -10.57 -13.86
C THR A 79 -9.08 -10.80 -14.36
N ASP A 80 -9.33 -11.92 -15.04
CA ASP A 80 -10.66 -12.35 -15.46
C ASP A 80 -11.31 -13.19 -14.34
N LEU A 81 -12.43 -12.69 -13.83
CA LEU A 81 -13.20 -13.32 -12.74
C LEU A 81 -14.31 -14.25 -13.26
N GLY A 82 -14.33 -14.52 -14.55
CA GLY A 82 -15.22 -15.52 -15.14
C GLY A 82 -14.84 -16.94 -14.65
N LYS A 83 -15.85 -17.76 -14.44
CA LYS A 83 -15.71 -19.13 -13.90
C LYS A 83 -14.66 -19.99 -14.63
N HIS A 84 -14.57 -19.84 -15.94
CA HIS A 84 -13.60 -20.58 -16.76
C HIS A 84 -12.17 -20.12 -16.48
N ALA A 85 -11.94 -18.80 -16.38
CA ALA A 85 -10.62 -18.23 -16.10
C ALA A 85 -10.15 -18.57 -14.68
N ILE A 86 -11.06 -18.52 -13.69
CA ILE A 86 -10.77 -18.96 -12.31
C ILE A 86 -10.35 -20.42 -12.30
N ARG A 87 -11.11 -21.33 -12.97
CA ARG A 87 -10.75 -22.74 -13.06
C ARG A 87 -9.38 -22.92 -13.71
N ALA A 88 -9.10 -22.24 -14.82
CA ALA A 88 -7.81 -22.32 -15.50
C ALA A 88 -6.65 -21.84 -14.59
N ALA A 89 -6.86 -20.79 -13.79
CA ALA A 89 -5.87 -20.34 -12.83
C ALA A 89 -5.62 -21.39 -11.72
N VAL A 90 -6.68 -22.02 -11.21
CA VAL A 90 -6.55 -23.11 -10.21
C VAL A 90 -5.78 -24.29 -10.81
N GLU A 91 -6.13 -24.72 -12.04
CA GLU A 91 -5.46 -25.82 -12.74
C GLU A 91 -3.97 -25.51 -12.96
N ALA A 92 -3.65 -24.27 -13.35
CA ALA A 92 -2.26 -23.84 -13.50
C ALA A 92 -1.49 -23.88 -12.16
N ALA A 93 -2.08 -23.41 -11.07
CA ALA A 93 -1.48 -23.50 -9.74
C ALA A 93 -1.25 -24.96 -9.32
N MET A 94 -2.22 -25.84 -9.56
CA MET A 94 -2.09 -27.28 -9.28
C MET A 94 -0.98 -27.93 -10.09
N GLU A 95 -0.83 -27.56 -11.37
CA GLU A 95 0.24 -28.07 -12.23
C GLU A 95 1.61 -27.60 -11.76
N ILE A 96 1.75 -26.31 -11.39
CA ILE A 96 2.99 -25.78 -10.81
C ILE A 96 3.36 -26.54 -9.54
N ALA A 97 2.39 -26.80 -8.64
CA ALA A 97 2.64 -27.55 -7.41
C ALA A 97 3.18 -28.97 -7.65
N ARG A 98 2.89 -29.59 -8.79
CA ARG A 98 3.41 -30.92 -9.14
C ARG A 98 4.92 -30.91 -9.47
N HIS A 99 5.44 -29.74 -9.87
CA HIS A 99 6.82 -29.60 -10.34
C HIS A 99 7.71 -28.81 -9.36
N THR A 100 7.16 -28.29 -8.26
CA THR A 100 7.94 -27.64 -7.21
C THR A 100 8.48 -28.63 -6.20
N SER A 101 9.64 -28.32 -5.62
CA SER A 101 10.20 -29.12 -4.54
C SER A 101 9.38 -28.98 -3.27
N PRO A 102 9.23 -30.06 -2.48
CA PRO A 102 8.54 -29.97 -1.21
C PRO A 102 9.34 -29.12 -0.19
N ASP A 103 8.59 -28.33 0.58
CA ASP A 103 9.08 -27.54 1.69
C ASP A 103 8.20 -27.88 2.91
N GLU A 104 8.82 -28.28 4.01
CA GLU A 104 8.10 -28.66 5.23
C GLU A 104 7.32 -27.49 5.88
N TYR A 105 7.69 -26.26 5.53
CA TYR A 105 7.01 -25.05 6.01
C TYR A 105 5.98 -24.51 5.02
N ALA A 106 5.79 -25.14 3.87
CA ALA A 106 4.79 -24.72 2.89
C ALA A 106 3.38 -25.16 3.31
N GLY A 107 2.54 -24.20 3.65
CA GLY A 107 1.17 -24.43 4.11
C GLY A 107 0.45 -23.16 4.50
N LEU A 108 -0.74 -23.33 5.07
CA LEU A 108 -1.53 -22.27 5.69
C LEU A 108 -1.14 -22.12 7.16
N ALA A 109 -1.41 -20.94 7.71
CA ALA A 109 -1.43 -20.78 9.17
C ALA A 109 -2.49 -21.70 9.79
N ASP A 110 -2.26 -22.11 11.04
CA ASP A 110 -3.21 -22.92 11.79
C ASP A 110 -4.57 -22.21 11.91
N ALA A 111 -5.67 -22.94 11.81
CA ALA A 111 -7.01 -22.36 11.76
C ALA A 111 -7.35 -21.49 12.99
N GLU A 112 -6.78 -21.80 14.15
CA GLU A 112 -6.94 -21.06 15.41
C GLU A 112 -6.22 -19.71 15.43
N LEU A 113 -5.25 -19.50 14.53
CA LEU A 113 -4.51 -18.23 14.38
C LEU A 113 -5.19 -17.27 13.40
N LEU A 114 -6.28 -17.68 12.75
CA LEU A 114 -7.00 -16.84 11.80
C LEU A 114 -7.87 -15.81 12.52
N ALA A 115 -8.02 -14.63 11.92
CA ALA A 115 -8.76 -13.50 12.48
C ALA A 115 -10.30 -13.70 12.35
N TRP A 116 -10.85 -14.72 12.98
CA TRP A 116 -12.30 -15.03 12.94
C TRP A 116 -13.16 -13.85 13.42
N ASP A 117 -12.69 -13.09 14.39
CA ASP A 117 -13.37 -11.93 14.99
C ASP A 117 -12.65 -10.63 14.62
N ALA A 118 -12.32 -10.47 13.33
CA ALA A 118 -11.66 -9.28 12.83
C ALA A 118 -12.48 -8.00 13.15
N PRO A 119 -11.87 -6.96 13.77
CA PRO A 119 -12.58 -5.74 14.14
C PRO A 119 -12.87 -4.86 12.91
N ASP A 120 -13.94 -4.05 13.00
CA ASP A 120 -14.12 -2.93 12.06
C ASP A 120 -13.15 -1.81 12.41
N LEU A 121 -12.20 -1.58 11.54
CA LEU A 121 -11.16 -0.55 11.72
C LEU A 121 -11.52 0.80 11.08
N GLN A 122 -12.73 0.97 10.57
CA GLN A 122 -13.21 2.19 9.92
C GLN A 122 -12.26 2.66 8.78
N LEU A 123 -11.82 1.72 7.96
CA LEU A 123 -10.85 1.99 6.88
C LEU A 123 -11.51 2.57 5.63
N CYS A 124 -12.83 2.45 5.50
CA CYS A 124 -13.57 2.80 4.30
C CYS A 124 -14.38 4.08 4.51
N HIS A 125 -14.06 5.09 3.72
CA HIS A 125 -14.78 6.35 3.62
C HIS A 125 -15.14 6.63 2.16
N SER A 126 -16.06 7.59 1.94
CA SER A 126 -16.37 8.04 0.58
C SER A 126 -15.12 8.57 -0.12
N ILE A 127 -15.01 8.26 -1.41
CA ILE A 127 -13.96 8.76 -2.29
C ILE A 127 -14.52 9.82 -3.22
N GLU A 128 -13.64 10.70 -3.68
CA GLU A 128 -13.97 11.71 -4.68
C GLU A 128 -13.64 11.18 -6.08
N LEU A 129 -14.64 11.17 -6.94
CA LEU A 129 -14.49 10.74 -8.33
C LEU A 129 -14.80 11.88 -9.33
N ASP A 130 -15.10 13.08 -8.84
CA ASP A 130 -15.23 14.25 -9.71
C ASP A 130 -13.82 14.79 -10.06
N PRO A 131 -13.41 14.68 -11.33
CA PRO A 131 -12.10 15.18 -11.75
C PRO A 131 -11.98 16.69 -11.58
N GLN A 132 -13.07 17.45 -11.72
CA GLN A 132 -13.05 18.89 -11.55
C GLN A 132 -12.61 19.29 -10.13
N ARG A 133 -13.12 18.59 -9.12
CA ARG A 133 -12.72 18.82 -7.73
C ARG A 133 -11.24 18.48 -7.49
N GLY A 134 -10.76 17.40 -8.08
CA GLY A 134 -9.35 17.01 -8.02
C GLY A 134 -8.43 18.05 -8.68
N ILE A 135 -8.82 18.56 -9.85
CA ILE A 135 -8.10 19.61 -10.57
C ILE A 135 -8.01 20.89 -9.74
N GLU A 136 -9.14 21.33 -9.17
CA GLU A 136 -9.19 22.53 -8.32
C GLU A 136 -8.22 22.43 -7.13
N LEU A 137 -8.23 21.31 -6.43
CA LEU A 137 -7.34 21.07 -5.28
C LEU A 137 -5.85 21.07 -5.68
N ALA A 138 -5.51 20.43 -6.78
CA ALA A 138 -4.14 20.34 -7.27
C ALA A 138 -3.63 21.71 -7.76
N ILE A 139 -4.41 22.42 -8.58
CA ILE A 139 -4.07 23.77 -9.07
C ILE A 139 -3.96 24.76 -7.91
N GLU A 140 -4.90 24.72 -6.98
CA GLU A 140 -4.85 25.60 -5.79
C GLU A 140 -3.55 25.38 -5.01
N CYS A 141 -3.19 24.11 -4.74
CA CYS A 141 -1.98 23.77 -4.02
C CYS A 141 -0.72 24.31 -4.72
N GLU A 142 -0.62 24.06 -6.01
CA GLU A 142 0.51 24.47 -6.85
C GLU A 142 0.63 26.00 -6.94
N ARG A 143 -0.48 26.70 -7.17
CA ARG A 143 -0.54 28.16 -7.24
C ARG A 143 -0.11 28.83 -5.92
N LEU A 144 -0.60 28.33 -4.78
CA LEU A 144 -0.23 28.80 -3.45
C LEU A 144 1.27 28.62 -3.21
N ALA A 145 1.84 27.50 -3.62
CA ALA A 145 3.23 27.18 -3.46
C ALA A 145 4.15 28.09 -4.32
N LEU A 146 3.81 28.27 -5.60
CA LEU A 146 4.57 29.14 -6.51
C LEU A 146 4.57 30.62 -6.09
N GLY A 147 3.49 31.09 -5.46
CA GLY A 147 3.38 32.46 -4.99
C GLY A 147 4.02 32.75 -3.62
N ARG A 148 4.57 31.74 -2.94
CA ARG A 148 4.98 31.85 -1.53
C ARG A 148 6.38 32.39 -1.29
N ASP A 149 7.34 32.03 -2.13
CA ASP A 149 8.74 32.45 -2.00
C ASP A 149 9.35 32.70 -3.40
N ALA A 150 10.05 33.82 -3.55
CA ALA A 150 10.63 34.22 -4.84
C ALA A 150 11.73 33.25 -5.35
N ARG A 151 12.27 32.40 -4.48
CA ARG A 151 13.24 31.35 -4.83
C ARG A 151 12.59 30.11 -5.42
N ILE A 152 11.28 29.91 -5.26
CA ILE A 152 10.54 28.87 -5.96
C ILE A 152 10.31 29.34 -7.39
N LYS A 153 11.03 28.71 -8.33
CA LYS A 153 11.01 29.12 -9.75
C LYS A 153 10.09 28.26 -10.59
N HIS A 154 9.98 26.98 -10.25
CA HIS A 154 9.20 26.03 -11.00
C HIS A 154 8.47 25.06 -10.08
N SER A 155 7.38 24.51 -10.59
CA SER A 155 6.70 23.36 -10.03
C SER A 155 6.96 22.12 -10.90
N ASP A 156 7.22 20.99 -10.29
CA ASP A 156 7.22 19.68 -10.95
C ASP A 156 5.83 19.05 -10.90
N GLY A 157 4.85 19.81 -10.46
CA GLY A 157 3.43 19.51 -10.45
C GLY A 157 2.83 19.29 -9.07
N ALA A 158 1.51 19.26 -9.04
CA ALA A 158 0.73 18.79 -7.92
C ALA A 158 -0.12 17.60 -8.36
N SER A 159 -0.37 16.70 -7.43
CA SER A 159 -1.15 15.49 -7.69
C SER A 159 -2.22 15.30 -6.63
N PHE A 160 -3.45 15.05 -7.09
CA PHE A 160 -4.56 14.59 -6.26
C PHE A 160 -4.91 13.16 -6.63
N SER A 161 -5.17 12.31 -5.64
CA SER A 161 -5.69 10.97 -5.88
C SER A 161 -6.72 10.56 -4.84
N SER A 162 -7.72 9.80 -5.27
CA SER A 162 -8.80 9.30 -4.44
C SER A 162 -9.15 7.88 -4.88
N HIS A 163 -8.88 6.89 -4.03
CA HIS A 163 -8.98 5.47 -4.35
C HIS A 163 -9.77 4.71 -3.29
N LEU A 164 -10.54 3.74 -3.76
CA LEU A 164 -11.24 2.75 -2.96
C LEU A 164 -10.82 1.36 -3.40
N GLY A 165 -10.40 0.53 -2.46
CA GLY A 165 -10.11 -0.87 -2.67
C GLY A 165 -11.01 -1.78 -1.84
N VAL A 166 -11.52 -2.85 -2.44
CA VAL A 166 -12.15 -3.98 -1.75
C VAL A 166 -11.20 -5.16 -1.87
N LYS A 167 -10.90 -5.80 -0.74
CA LYS A 167 -10.03 -6.98 -0.67
C LYS A 167 -10.78 -8.11 0.02
N VAL A 168 -10.63 -9.32 -0.49
CA VAL A 168 -11.13 -10.54 0.14
C VAL A 168 -10.01 -11.57 0.17
N TYR A 169 -9.87 -12.24 1.28
CA TYR A 169 -9.01 -13.39 1.46
C TYR A 169 -9.84 -14.57 1.95
N GLY A 170 -9.54 -15.74 1.45
CA GLY A 170 -10.12 -16.98 1.94
C GLY A 170 -9.15 -18.14 1.82
N ASN A 171 -9.37 -19.18 2.62
CA ASN A 171 -8.56 -20.38 2.60
C ASN A 171 -9.38 -21.65 2.88
N SER A 172 -8.77 -22.81 2.69
CA SER A 172 -9.40 -24.13 2.83
C SER A 172 -9.74 -24.52 4.27
N HIS A 173 -9.42 -23.71 5.29
CA HIS A 173 -9.94 -23.87 6.65
C HIS A 173 -11.36 -23.31 6.81
N GLY A 174 -11.97 -22.80 5.74
CA GLY A 174 -13.32 -22.20 5.76
C GLY A 174 -13.31 -20.72 6.10
N PHE A 175 -12.16 -20.08 6.24
CA PHE A 175 -12.06 -18.65 6.42
C PHE A 175 -12.28 -17.95 5.08
N VAL A 176 -13.28 -17.07 5.01
CA VAL A 176 -13.50 -16.15 3.89
C VAL A 176 -13.97 -14.82 4.48
N LYS A 177 -13.17 -13.79 4.36
CA LYS A 177 -13.49 -12.45 4.84
C LYS A 177 -12.99 -11.37 3.88
N GLY A 178 -13.74 -10.27 3.82
CA GLY A 178 -13.41 -9.12 3.03
C GLY A 178 -13.44 -7.84 3.86
N TYR A 179 -12.76 -6.82 3.36
CA TYR A 179 -12.86 -5.46 3.86
C TYR A 179 -12.64 -4.46 2.73
N ALA A 180 -13.18 -3.27 2.92
CA ALA A 180 -12.95 -2.14 2.04
C ALA A 180 -12.06 -1.09 2.72
N ALA A 181 -11.27 -0.39 1.92
CA ALA A 181 -10.42 0.67 2.41
C ALA A 181 -10.29 1.78 1.37
N SER A 182 -10.43 3.02 1.81
CA SER A 182 -10.23 4.22 0.99
C SER A 182 -8.88 4.86 1.29
N ARG A 183 -8.36 5.61 0.32
CA ARG A 183 -7.18 6.44 0.48
C ARG A 183 -7.28 7.65 -0.43
N ASN A 184 -7.11 8.82 0.16
CA ASN A 184 -7.01 10.09 -0.52
C ASN A 184 -5.61 10.67 -0.31
N SER A 185 -5.08 11.36 -1.29
CA SER A 185 -3.76 11.99 -1.21
C SER A 185 -3.73 13.28 -2.01
N LEU A 186 -3.03 14.28 -1.49
CA LEU A 186 -2.70 15.52 -2.21
C LEU A 186 -1.23 15.81 -1.97
N SER A 187 -0.50 16.14 -3.01
CA SER A 187 0.93 16.46 -2.96
C SER A 187 1.29 17.58 -3.92
N CYS A 188 2.38 18.29 -3.61
CA CYS A 188 2.96 19.30 -4.48
C CYS A 188 4.48 19.18 -4.46
N VAL A 189 5.10 19.21 -5.61
CA VAL A 189 6.56 19.09 -5.80
C VAL A 189 7.09 20.37 -6.40
N LEU A 190 8.12 20.96 -5.78
CA LEU A 190 8.64 22.25 -6.14
C LEU A 190 10.13 22.18 -6.52
N ILE A 191 10.54 23.12 -7.34
CA ILE A 191 11.93 23.36 -7.68
C ILE A 191 12.29 24.79 -7.27
N GLY A 192 13.19 24.90 -6.31
CA GLY A 192 13.77 26.16 -5.85
C GLY A 192 15.11 26.42 -6.53
N GLU A 193 15.42 27.69 -6.78
CA GLU A 193 16.70 28.13 -7.36
C GLU A 193 17.21 29.37 -6.64
N GLN A 194 18.49 29.35 -6.27
CA GLN A 194 19.20 30.49 -5.72
C GLN A 194 20.68 30.40 -6.10
N ASP A 195 21.24 31.50 -6.68
CA ASP A 195 22.65 31.61 -7.02
C ASP A 195 23.19 30.45 -7.91
N GLY A 196 22.32 29.91 -8.78
CA GLY A 196 22.66 28.78 -9.65
C GLY A 196 22.56 27.40 -8.97
N ASP A 197 22.24 27.33 -7.68
CA ASP A 197 21.88 26.06 -6.98
C ASP A 197 20.39 25.78 -7.14
N MET A 198 20.06 24.54 -7.54
CA MET A 198 18.69 24.09 -7.70
C MET A 198 18.40 22.94 -6.73
N GLN A 199 17.29 23.04 -6.03
CA GLN A 199 16.84 21.99 -5.11
C GLN A 199 15.38 21.62 -5.41
N ARG A 200 15.05 20.35 -5.21
CA ARG A 200 13.71 19.79 -5.41
C ARG A 200 13.26 19.12 -4.13
N ASP A 201 12.07 19.47 -3.66
CA ASP A 201 11.42 18.79 -2.52
C ASP A 201 9.89 18.87 -2.65
N TYR A 202 9.16 18.32 -1.71
CA TYR A 202 7.71 18.16 -1.77
C TYR A 202 7.04 18.33 -0.40
N GLY A 203 5.75 18.65 -0.45
CA GLY A 203 4.81 18.49 0.66
C GLY A 203 3.67 17.55 0.27
N TYR A 204 3.12 16.82 1.23
CA TYR A 204 2.02 15.91 0.95
C TYR A 204 1.16 15.63 2.18
N SER A 205 -0.07 15.18 1.91
CA SER A 205 -0.96 14.62 2.91
C SER A 205 -1.68 13.38 2.37
N SER A 206 -1.88 12.37 3.20
CA SER A 206 -2.69 11.20 2.88
C SER A 206 -3.63 10.89 4.03
N SER A 207 -4.87 10.49 3.70
CA SER A 207 -5.88 10.16 4.69
C SER A 207 -6.88 9.13 4.12
N ARG A 208 -7.55 8.37 5.01
CA ARG A 208 -8.67 7.52 4.64
C ARG A 208 -9.88 8.33 4.19
N ALA A 209 -10.20 9.39 4.91
CA ALA A 209 -11.27 10.32 4.57
C ALA A 209 -10.73 11.55 3.83
N LEU A 210 -11.47 12.07 2.85
CA LEU A 210 -11.09 13.29 2.13
C LEU A 210 -10.95 14.49 3.09
N SER A 211 -11.83 14.58 4.10
CA SER A 211 -11.79 15.61 5.14
C SER A 211 -10.57 15.54 6.07
N GLY A 212 -9.85 14.43 6.08
CA GLY A 212 -8.62 14.25 6.84
C GLY A 212 -7.36 14.71 6.11
N LEU A 213 -7.46 15.11 4.84
CA LEU A 213 -6.34 15.72 4.14
C LEU A 213 -6.03 17.12 4.73
N TRP A 214 -4.76 17.45 4.73
CA TRP A 214 -4.35 18.81 4.98
C TRP A 214 -4.88 19.74 3.88
N THR A 215 -5.06 21.01 4.23
CA THR A 215 -5.46 22.00 3.25
C THR A 215 -4.38 22.21 2.18
N PRO A 216 -4.73 22.59 0.94
CA PRO A 216 -3.76 22.94 -0.09
C PRO A 216 -2.72 23.96 0.39
N GLN A 217 -3.15 24.93 1.20
CA GLN A 217 -2.23 25.92 1.81
C GLN A 217 -1.15 25.26 2.67
N ARG A 218 -1.52 24.34 3.56
CA ARG A 218 -0.56 23.67 4.46
C ARG A 218 0.43 22.81 3.69
N ILE A 219 -0.03 22.11 2.66
CA ILE A 219 0.84 21.29 1.80
C ILE A 219 1.81 22.18 1.01
N ALA A 220 1.31 23.30 0.48
CA ALA A 220 2.12 24.29 -0.21
C ALA A 220 3.21 24.88 0.70
N ASP A 221 2.84 25.28 1.92
CA ASP A 221 3.78 25.83 2.91
C ASP A 221 4.88 24.81 3.25
N GLU A 222 4.53 23.56 3.49
CA GLU A 222 5.50 22.49 3.75
C GLU A 222 6.43 22.25 2.55
N ALA A 223 5.90 22.19 1.33
CA ALA A 223 6.68 22.00 0.13
C ALA A 223 7.70 23.14 -0.07
N VAL A 224 7.27 24.38 0.15
CA VAL A 224 8.12 25.56 0.06
C VAL A 224 9.22 25.54 1.12
N GLU A 225 8.85 25.32 2.39
CA GLU A 225 9.81 25.26 3.50
C GLU A 225 10.90 24.21 3.25
N ARG A 226 10.49 22.99 2.87
CA ARG A 226 11.42 21.90 2.56
C ARG A 226 12.33 22.23 1.40
N THR A 227 11.79 22.75 0.30
CA THR A 227 12.58 23.08 -0.92
C THR A 227 13.57 24.20 -0.63
N VAL A 228 13.12 25.27 0.01
CA VAL A 228 13.95 26.46 0.28
C VAL A 228 15.05 26.16 1.31
N SER A 229 14.75 25.35 2.34
CA SER A 229 15.75 24.97 3.36
C SER A 229 16.93 24.19 2.80
N ARG A 230 16.81 23.62 1.62
CA ARG A 230 17.88 22.85 0.93
C ARG A 230 18.77 23.71 0.04
N LEU A 231 18.35 24.94 -0.29
CA LEU A 231 19.16 25.84 -1.12
C LEU A 231 20.44 26.24 -0.40
N GLY A 232 21.52 26.37 -1.14
CA GLY A 232 22.84 26.64 -0.61
C GLY A 232 23.48 25.45 0.12
N ALA A 233 23.05 24.22 -0.16
CA ALA A 233 23.64 23.01 0.38
C ALA A 233 25.14 22.91 0.04
N ARG A 234 25.94 22.45 1.00
CA ARG A 234 27.40 22.32 0.87
C ARG A 234 27.86 20.91 1.21
N LYS A 235 28.89 20.44 0.50
CA LYS A 235 29.55 19.20 0.88
C LYS A 235 30.28 19.39 2.24
N ILE A 236 30.08 18.44 3.12
CA ILE A 236 30.82 18.37 4.39
C ILE A 236 31.95 17.34 4.27
N SER A 237 33.02 17.54 5.05
CA SER A 237 34.15 16.58 5.11
C SER A 237 33.70 15.27 5.78
N THR A 238 34.37 14.17 5.44
CA THR A 238 34.20 12.88 6.14
C THR A 238 34.47 13.08 7.64
N ARG A 239 33.54 12.65 8.48
CA ARG A 239 33.61 12.82 9.94
C ARG A 239 32.78 11.79 10.69
N HIS A 240 33.09 11.59 11.96
CA HIS A 240 32.20 10.93 12.91
C HIS A 240 31.34 12.00 13.59
N ALA A 241 30.03 11.86 13.52
CA ALA A 241 29.09 12.79 14.16
C ALA A 241 27.77 12.07 14.50
N PRO A 242 27.05 12.54 15.52
CA PRO A 242 25.66 12.14 15.71
C PRO A 242 24.82 12.49 14.47
N VAL A 243 23.88 11.63 14.11
CA VAL A 243 22.98 11.83 12.98
C VAL A 243 21.54 11.84 13.47
N LEU A 244 20.83 12.93 13.21
CA LEU A 244 19.39 13.04 13.41
C LEU A 244 18.69 12.73 12.09
N PHE A 245 17.89 11.69 12.05
CA PHE A 245 17.07 11.34 10.88
C PHE A 245 15.72 12.01 10.98
N HIS A 246 15.33 12.73 9.93
CA HIS A 246 13.96 13.22 9.80
C HIS A 246 12.97 12.02 9.79
N PRO A 247 11.77 12.12 10.40
CA PRO A 247 10.82 11.00 10.49
C PRO A 247 10.56 10.29 9.17
N ASP A 248 10.33 11.02 8.07
CA ASP A 248 10.09 10.44 6.74
C ASP A 248 11.28 9.60 6.25
N THR A 249 12.50 10.03 6.55
CA THR A 249 13.73 9.30 6.18
C THR A 249 13.98 8.13 7.14
N ALA A 250 13.69 8.31 8.43
CA ALA A 250 13.84 7.27 9.45
C ALA A 250 12.96 6.05 9.17
N ALA A 251 11.80 6.24 8.56
CA ALA A 251 10.91 5.15 8.13
C ALA A 251 11.64 4.12 7.25
N GLY A 252 12.56 4.56 6.39
CA GLY A 252 13.38 3.67 5.56
C GLY A 252 14.33 2.78 6.37
N LEU A 253 14.91 3.30 7.47
CA LEU A 253 15.75 2.50 8.37
C LEU A 253 14.95 1.37 9.03
N TRP A 254 13.75 1.68 9.50
CA TRP A 254 12.85 0.67 10.09
C TRP A 254 12.38 -0.36 9.07
N GLY A 255 12.16 0.04 7.81
CA GLY A 255 11.90 -0.89 6.71
C GLY A 255 13.02 -1.93 6.53
N HIS A 256 14.29 -1.53 6.62
CA HIS A 256 15.42 -2.45 6.58
C HIS A 256 15.42 -3.42 7.77
N LEU A 257 15.08 -2.96 8.97
CA LEU A 257 14.96 -3.83 10.13
C LEU A 257 13.83 -4.86 9.95
N VAL A 258 12.65 -4.42 9.51
CA VAL A 258 11.51 -5.30 9.23
C VAL A 258 11.87 -6.37 8.19
N MET A 259 12.59 -5.98 7.12
CA MET A 259 13.11 -6.96 6.16
C MET A 259 14.09 -7.95 6.79
N ALA A 260 14.98 -7.48 7.66
CA ALA A 260 15.99 -8.33 8.30
C ALA A 260 15.39 -9.36 9.27
N ILE A 261 14.29 -9.03 9.96
CA ILE A 261 13.58 -9.95 10.86
C ILE A 261 12.52 -10.81 10.17
N SER A 262 12.25 -10.58 8.87
CA SER A 262 11.22 -11.36 8.16
C SER A 262 11.58 -12.84 8.10
N GLY A 263 10.62 -13.72 8.37
CA GLY A 263 10.81 -15.17 8.41
C GLY A 263 11.44 -15.71 7.12
N GLY A 264 10.98 -15.24 5.95
CA GLY A 264 11.54 -15.67 4.66
C GLY A 264 13.02 -15.32 4.47
N ASN A 265 13.49 -14.17 4.99
CA ASN A 265 14.90 -13.80 4.93
C ASN A 265 15.75 -14.57 5.93
N LEU A 266 15.22 -14.83 7.12
CA LEU A 266 15.87 -15.70 8.11
C LEU A 266 15.98 -17.14 7.59
N TYR A 267 14.90 -17.68 7.02
CA TYR A 267 14.89 -19.02 6.43
C TYR A 267 15.93 -19.19 5.33
N ARG A 268 16.01 -18.24 4.39
CA ARG A 268 17.01 -18.24 3.32
C ARG A 268 18.44 -17.88 3.77
N LYS A 269 18.65 -17.61 5.06
CA LYS A 269 19.92 -17.18 5.65
C LYS A 269 20.48 -15.90 5.00
N SER A 270 19.60 -15.01 4.54
CA SER A 270 19.92 -13.73 3.89
C SER A 270 19.76 -12.52 4.81
N SER A 271 19.86 -12.72 6.12
CA SER A 271 19.75 -11.68 7.14
C SER A 271 20.99 -11.62 8.04
N PHE A 272 21.42 -10.41 8.39
CA PHE A 272 22.45 -10.19 9.41
C PHE A 272 21.96 -10.46 10.85
N LEU A 273 20.65 -10.68 11.02
CA LEU A 273 20.03 -11.00 12.31
C LEU A 273 19.84 -12.50 12.56
N LEU A 274 20.50 -13.35 11.78
CA LEU A 274 20.54 -14.79 12.07
C LEU A 274 21.04 -15.05 13.49
N ASP A 275 20.37 -15.96 14.19
CA ASP A 275 20.70 -16.38 15.56
C ASP A 275 20.66 -15.24 16.61
N LYS A 276 19.90 -14.17 16.31
CA LYS A 276 19.71 -13.02 17.20
C LYS A 276 18.41 -13.05 17.99
N LEU A 277 17.59 -14.08 17.83
CA LEU A 277 16.36 -14.21 18.63
C LEU A 277 16.67 -14.19 20.13
N GLY A 278 15.97 -13.34 20.88
CA GLY A 278 16.20 -13.14 22.31
C GLY A 278 17.46 -12.33 22.66
N LYS A 279 18.19 -11.82 21.68
CA LYS A 279 19.35 -10.94 21.91
C LYS A 279 19.00 -9.48 21.67
N GLN A 280 19.56 -8.61 22.48
CA GLN A 280 19.44 -7.16 22.28
C GLN A 280 20.18 -6.75 21.00
N ILE A 281 19.48 -6.09 20.08
CA ILE A 281 20.01 -5.60 18.79
C ILE A 281 19.96 -4.09 18.66
N LEU A 282 19.25 -3.41 19.55
CA LEU A 282 19.07 -1.95 19.61
C LEU A 282 19.31 -1.45 21.03
N PRO A 283 19.56 -0.14 21.23
CA PRO A 283 19.69 0.43 22.58
C PRO A 283 18.45 0.19 23.44
N GLU A 284 18.63 0.04 24.76
CA GLU A 284 17.52 -0.24 25.70
C GLU A 284 16.40 0.80 25.70
N TRP A 285 16.72 2.06 25.38
CA TRP A 285 15.75 3.15 25.32
C TRP A 285 14.86 3.12 24.07
N LEU A 286 15.16 2.24 23.08
CA LEU A 286 14.41 2.14 21.82
C LEU A 286 13.56 0.89 21.81
N SER A 287 12.26 1.04 21.62
CA SER A 287 11.32 -0.04 21.38
C SER A 287 10.55 0.17 20.07
N ILE A 288 10.28 -0.92 19.39
CA ILE A 288 9.47 -0.93 18.15
C ILE A 288 8.28 -1.83 18.40
N GLN A 289 7.08 -1.31 18.09
CA GLN A 289 5.82 -2.02 18.27
C GLN A 289 4.99 -1.94 17.01
N GLU A 290 4.28 -3.00 16.69
CA GLU A 290 3.33 -3.07 15.59
C GLU A 290 1.90 -3.06 16.14
N PHE A 291 1.07 -2.17 15.59
CA PHE A 291 -0.34 -2.04 15.93
C PHE A 291 -1.20 -2.14 14.65
N PRO A 292 -1.47 -3.35 14.15
CA PRO A 292 -2.19 -3.53 12.89
C PRO A 292 -3.65 -3.06 12.97
N HIS A 293 -4.22 -2.94 14.17
CA HIS A 293 -5.62 -2.61 14.42
C HIS A 293 -5.85 -1.15 14.87
N LEU A 294 -5.03 -0.21 14.45
CA LEU A 294 -5.32 1.21 14.67
C LEU A 294 -6.53 1.64 13.82
N LEU A 295 -7.53 2.24 14.48
CA LEU A 295 -8.72 2.78 13.80
C LEU A 295 -8.32 3.82 12.75
N GLY A 296 -8.79 3.66 11.51
CA GLY A 296 -8.50 4.54 10.39
C GLY A 296 -7.03 4.59 9.98
N GLY A 297 -6.14 3.77 10.55
CA GLY A 297 -4.72 3.75 10.26
C GLY A 297 -4.43 3.43 8.79
N LEU A 298 -3.51 4.20 8.15
CA LEU A 298 -3.19 4.03 6.72
C LEU A 298 -2.55 2.67 6.40
N ALA A 299 -1.88 2.05 7.36
CA ALA A 299 -1.28 0.72 7.24
C ALA A 299 -2.06 -0.37 7.98
N SER A 300 -3.19 -0.04 8.62
CA SER A 300 -4.01 -1.00 9.34
C SER A 300 -4.73 -1.95 8.40
N THR A 301 -4.79 -3.21 8.81
CA THR A 301 -5.56 -4.27 8.16
C THR A 301 -6.28 -5.09 9.23
N PRO A 302 -7.53 -5.56 9.01
CA PRO A 302 -8.25 -6.33 10.00
C PRO A 302 -7.74 -7.79 10.10
N PHE A 303 -7.07 -8.28 9.06
CA PHE A 303 -6.47 -9.61 8.95
C PHE A 303 -5.42 -9.66 7.84
#